data_c8a0790b970ed8cb8bbbb022aab283ed
#
_entry.id   c8a0790b970ed8cb8bbbb022aab283ed
#
_cell.length_a   1.000
_cell.length_b   1.000
_cell.length_c   1.000
_cell.angle_alpha   90.00
_cell.angle_beta   90.00
_cell.angle_gamma   90.00
#
_symmetry.space_group_name_H-M   'P 1'
#
loop_
_entity.id
_entity.type
_entity.pdbx_description
1 polymer ?
#
loop_
_entity_poly.entity_id
_entity_poly.type
_entity_poly.pdbx_seq_one_letter_code
_entity_poly.pdbx_strand_id
1 'polypeptide(L)'
;LRIDPANSSNPCELFGSYPEGGYKWHGGTVGPNGEIYGIPAHAERVLKIVPGVVPKIYEIGPVLRTGAHRDDGKYKFLGGVLGKDDCIYFIPSDSDFVVQVNCLNETVREVGASLRHEKMVQNKWQNGFVGADGVIWGVPLKGETVLTITPNLADPTKEPTVKTVGGPFTGLNKWEGGVVSRCGKMYCMPLNSKRVLEIDPARGADGANYLQNSAKAFACADTSGNTRATHAGQNHD
;
A
#
# COMPACT_ATOMS: atom_id res chain seq x y z
N LEU A 1 -17.86 -2.14 -11.81
CA LEU A 1 -18.92 -2.87 -11.14
C LEU A 1 -19.29 -2.16 -9.84
N ARG A 2 -20.55 -1.79 -9.66
CA ARG A 2 -21.15 -1.40 -8.37
C ARG A 2 -21.91 -2.59 -7.82
N ILE A 3 -21.78 -2.84 -6.54
CA ILE A 3 -22.57 -3.83 -5.81
C ILE A 3 -23.35 -3.07 -4.75
N ASP A 4 -24.69 -3.19 -4.79
CA ASP A 4 -25.59 -2.63 -3.79
C ASP A 4 -26.28 -3.77 -3.04
N PRO A 5 -25.82 -4.11 -1.84
CA PRO A 5 -26.41 -5.21 -1.07
C PRO A 5 -27.86 -4.97 -0.65
N ALA A 6 -28.31 -3.71 -0.63
CA ALA A 6 -29.70 -3.38 -0.30
C ALA A 6 -30.67 -3.63 -1.46
N ASN A 7 -30.19 -3.70 -2.70
CA ASN A 7 -30.99 -4.03 -3.87
C ASN A 7 -31.01 -5.54 -4.13
N SER A 8 -31.94 -6.25 -3.52
CA SER A 8 -32.05 -7.71 -3.64
C SER A 8 -32.40 -8.20 -5.05
N SER A 9 -33.02 -7.36 -5.89
CA SER A 9 -33.49 -7.77 -7.24
C SER A 9 -32.37 -7.66 -8.28
N ASN A 10 -31.50 -6.65 -8.17
CA ASN A 10 -30.39 -6.44 -9.07
C ASN A 10 -29.24 -5.74 -8.33
N PRO A 11 -28.46 -6.50 -7.52
CA PRO A 11 -27.43 -5.91 -6.68
C PRO A 11 -26.19 -5.44 -7.46
N CYS A 12 -26.03 -5.83 -8.74
CA CYS A 12 -24.84 -5.60 -9.53
C CYS A 12 -25.11 -4.76 -10.76
N GLU A 13 -24.31 -3.72 -10.96
CA GLU A 13 -24.41 -2.84 -12.12
C GLU A 13 -23.02 -2.47 -12.68
N LEU A 14 -22.91 -2.44 -14.01
CA LEU A 14 -21.68 -2.06 -14.71
C LEU A 14 -21.72 -0.59 -15.13
N PHE A 15 -20.60 0.10 -14.98
CA PHE A 15 -20.42 1.48 -15.40
C PHE A 15 -19.14 1.64 -16.20
N GLY A 16 -19.17 2.63 -17.10
CA GLY A 16 -18.03 2.96 -17.94
C GLY A 16 -17.83 1.98 -19.07
N SER A 17 -16.92 2.34 -19.96
CA SER A 17 -16.50 1.50 -21.08
C SER A 17 -15.01 1.67 -21.27
N TYR A 18 -14.28 0.58 -21.13
CA TYR A 18 -12.84 0.50 -21.36
C TYR A 18 -12.54 -0.65 -22.30
N PRO A 19 -11.44 -0.58 -23.07
CA PRO A 19 -11.00 -1.70 -23.91
C PRO A 19 -10.86 -2.98 -23.08
N GLU A 20 -11.17 -4.13 -23.66
CA GLU A 20 -10.95 -5.42 -23.01
C GLU A 20 -9.46 -5.68 -22.77
N GLY A 21 -9.18 -6.57 -21.80
CA GLY A 21 -7.84 -7.03 -21.49
C GLY A 21 -6.99 -6.04 -20.69
N GLY A 22 -5.76 -6.43 -20.44
CA GLY A 22 -4.80 -5.72 -19.60
C GLY A 22 -5.17 -5.76 -18.12
N TYR A 23 -4.21 -5.52 -17.26
CA TYR A 23 -4.41 -5.29 -15.83
C TYR A 23 -4.45 -3.78 -15.60
N LYS A 24 -5.53 -3.10 -16.03
CA LYS A 24 -5.62 -1.64 -16.11
C LYS A 24 -5.33 -0.97 -14.77
N TRP A 25 -6.19 -1.24 -13.78
CA TRP A 25 -6.05 -0.75 -12.43
C TRP A 25 -6.01 -1.91 -11.45
N HIS A 26 -5.15 -1.82 -10.44
CA HIS A 26 -4.97 -2.85 -9.41
C HIS A 26 -5.45 -2.31 -8.05
N GLY A 27 -6.72 -2.57 -7.76
CA GLY A 27 -7.36 -2.06 -6.55
C GLY A 27 -7.72 -0.58 -6.65
N GLY A 28 -8.14 -0.04 -5.53
CA GLY A 28 -8.50 1.37 -5.37
C GLY A 28 -8.51 1.78 -3.91
N THR A 29 -8.42 3.08 -3.68
CA THR A 29 -8.42 3.69 -2.35
C THR A 29 -9.49 4.77 -2.31
N VAL A 30 -10.24 4.84 -1.22
CA VAL A 30 -11.20 5.92 -0.99
C VAL A 30 -10.47 7.12 -0.44
N GLY A 31 -10.63 8.28 -1.06
CA GLY A 31 -10.12 9.55 -0.59
C GLY A 31 -10.98 10.17 0.52
N PRO A 32 -10.50 11.22 1.20
CA PRO A 32 -11.22 11.89 2.28
C PRO A 32 -12.53 12.56 1.81
N ASN A 33 -12.64 12.86 0.52
CA ASN A 33 -13.82 13.39 -0.13
C ASN A 33 -14.88 12.32 -0.50
N GLY A 34 -14.64 11.04 -0.16
CA GLY A 34 -15.50 9.92 -0.51
C GLY A 34 -15.40 9.45 -1.95
N GLU A 35 -14.55 10.06 -2.76
CA GLU A 35 -14.27 9.61 -4.13
C GLU A 35 -13.29 8.44 -4.11
N ILE A 36 -13.32 7.61 -5.16
CA ILE A 36 -12.50 6.40 -5.25
C ILE A 36 -11.43 6.61 -6.32
N TYR A 37 -10.19 6.28 -5.97
CA TYR A 37 -9.04 6.42 -6.85
C TYR A 37 -8.48 5.04 -7.18
N GLY A 38 -8.60 4.63 -8.46
CA GLY A 38 -8.08 3.36 -8.97
C GLY A 38 -6.59 3.49 -9.31
N ILE A 39 -5.82 2.51 -8.87
CA ILE A 39 -4.36 2.50 -8.92
C ILE A 39 -3.89 1.94 -10.26
N PRO A 40 -3.21 2.73 -11.12
CA PRO A 40 -2.88 2.31 -12.47
C PRO A 40 -1.73 1.29 -12.48
N ALA A 41 -2.06 0.02 -12.78
CA ALA A 41 -1.05 -1.01 -13.03
C ALA A 41 -0.54 -0.94 -14.48
N HIS A 42 -1.43 -1.12 -15.48
CA HIS A 42 -1.13 -0.94 -16.89
C HIS A 42 -1.79 0.31 -17.50
N ALA A 43 -2.89 0.81 -16.90
CA ALA A 43 -3.52 2.04 -17.35
C ALA A 43 -2.54 3.22 -17.25
N GLU A 44 -2.63 4.15 -18.17
CA GLU A 44 -1.69 5.28 -18.22
C GLU A 44 -1.98 6.33 -17.15
N ARG A 45 -3.24 6.43 -16.69
CA ARG A 45 -3.70 7.46 -15.77
C ARG A 45 -4.42 6.87 -14.56
N VAL A 46 -4.57 7.69 -13.55
CA VAL A 46 -5.36 7.37 -12.36
C VAL A 46 -6.83 7.36 -12.73
N LEU A 47 -7.56 6.32 -12.32
CA LEU A 47 -9.01 6.28 -12.41
C LEU A 47 -9.61 7.03 -11.22
N LYS A 48 -10.53 7.94 -11.47
CA LYS A 48 -11.34 8.59 -10.45
C LYS A 48 -12.79 8.19 -10.63
N ILE A 49 -13.43 7.71 -9.57
CA ILE A 49 -14.86 7.42 -9.53
C ILE A 49 -15.50 8.32 -8.49
N VAL A 50 -16.47 9.11 -8.92
CA VAL A 50 -17.34 9.91 -8.05
C VAL A 50 -18.60 9.09 -7.80
N PRO A 51 -18.79 8.52 -6.58
CA PRO A 51 -19.97 7.76 -6.25
C PRO A 51 -21.25 8.63 -6.32
N GLY A 52 -22.37 7.99 -6.59
CA GLY A 52 -23.68 8.67 -6.66
C GLY A 52 -24.74 7.74 -7.23
N VAL A 53 -25.95 8.25 -7.41
CA VAL A 53 -27.04 7.52 -8.06
C VAL A 53 -26.59 7.07 -9.45
N VAL A 54 -25.98 7.98 -10.21
CA VAL A 54 -25.26 7.67 -11.45
C VAL A 54 -23.79 8.00 -11.19
N PRO A 55 -22.91 7.01 -11.01
CA PRO A 55 -21.48 7.24 -10.80
C PRO A 55 -20.85 7.93 -12.00
N LYS A 56 -19.95 8.87 -11.73
CA LYS A 56 -19.12 9.51 -12.76
C LYS A 56 -17.72 8.92 -12.72
N ILE A 57 -17.10 8.73 -13.88
CA ILE A 57 -15.80 8.10 -14.05
C ILE A 57 -14.91 9.02 -14.88
N TYR A 58 -13.69 9.24 -14.39
CA TYR A 58 -12.70 10.10 -15.04
C TYR A 58 -11.33 9.42 -15.00
N GLU A 59 -10.49 9.75 -15.96
CA GLU A 59 -9.05 9.53 -15.88
C GLU A 59 -8.37 10.87 -15.58
N ILE A 60 -7.58 10.91 -14.51
CA ILE A 60 -6.95 12.15 -14.03
C ILE A 60 -5.42 12.04 -14.01
N GLY A 61 -4.78 13.20 -13.97
CA GLY A 61 -3.33 13.32 -13.89
C GLY A 61 -2.60 13.11 -15.23
N PRO A 62 -1.26 13.13 -15.21
CA PRO A 62 -0.42 12.91 -16.37
C PRO A 62 -0.39 11.43 -16.79
N VAL A 63 0.19 11.14 -17.95
CA VAL A 63 0.56 9.79 -18.34
C VAL A 63 1.71 9.32 -17.45
N LEU A 64 1.46 8.27 -16.66
CA LEU A 64 2.43 7.68 -15.77
C LEU A 64 3.24 6.59 -16.50
N ARG A 65 4.54 6.55 -16.23
CA ARG A 65 5.48 5.61 -16.82
C ARG A 65 6.08 4.70 -15.73
N THR A 66 6.65 3.58 -16.15
CA THR A 66 7.36 2.68 -15.22
C THR A 66 8.72 3.23 -14.84
N GLY A 67 9.43 3.78 -15.79
CA GLY A 67 10.79 4.27 -15.63
C GLY A 67 11.72 3.72 -16.70
N ALA A 68 13.02 3.97 -16.56
CA ALA A 68 13.99 3.69 -17.63
C ALA A 68 14.34 2.19 -17.81
N HIS A 69 13.98 1.32 -16.85
CA HIS A 69 14.27 -0.11 -16.93
C HIS A 69 13.21 -0.89 -17.75
N ARG A 70 12.05 -0.29 -17.97
CA ARG A 70 11.00 -0.79 -18.88
C ARG A 70 10.13 0.36 -19.35
N ASP A 71 9.82 0.39 -20.62
CA ASP A 71 9.08 1.46 -21.30
C ASP A 71 7.63 1.08 -21.63
N ASP A 72 7.25 -0.20 -21.41
CA ASP A 72 5.92 -0.72 -21.76
C ASP A 72 4.80 -0.24 -20.80
N GLY A 73 5.13 0.51 -19.75
CA GLY A 73 4.17 1.12 -18.81
C GLY A 73 3.37 0.12 -17.98
N LYS A 74 3.83 -1.14 -17.85
CA LYS A 74 3.09 -2.20 -17.15
C LYS A 74 3.53 -2.39 -15.72
N TYR A 75 2.61 -2.92 -14.89
CA TYR A 75 2.84 -3.26 -13.47
C TYR A 75 3.40 -2.10 -12.64
N LYS A 76 3.05 -0.85 -12.99
CA LYS A 76 3.62 0.35 -12.34
C LYS A 76 3.42 0.33 -10.83
N PHE A 77 2.15 0.21 -10.39
CA PHE A 77 1.77 0.28 -8.98
C PHE A 77 0.88 -0.90 -8.61
N LEU A 78 1.11 -1.49 -7.44
CA LEU A 78 0.34 -2.60 -6.89
C LEU A 78 -0.06 -2.27 -5.44
N GLY A 79 -0.96 -1.32 -5.28
CA GLY A 79 -1.48 -0.86 -4.01
C GLY A 79 -1.43 0.66 -3.88
N GLY A 80 -2.32 1.20 -3.07
CA GLY A 80 -2.39 2.62 -2.74
C GLY A 80 -2.86 2.81 -1.31
N VAL A 81 -2.34 3.82 -0.65
CA VAL A 81 -2.56 4.09 0.76
C VAL A 81 -2.96 5.55 0.92
N LEU A 82 -4.08 5.80 1.61
CA LEU A 82 -4.45 7.15 2.04
C LEU A 82 -3.55 7.57 3.21
N GLY A 83 -2.76 8.61 3.01
CA GLY A 83 -1.93 9.23 4.03
C GLY A 83 -2.75 10.11 4.98
N LYS A 84 -2.12 10.52 6.10
CA LYS A 84 -2.74 11.45 7.06
C LYS A 84 -2.74 12.91 6.60
N ASP A 85 -2.18 13.18 5.45
CA ASP A 85 -2.18 14.47 4.74
C ASP A 85 -3.26 14.56 3.65
N ASP A 86 -4.25 13.64 3.69
CA ASP A 86 -5.35 13.53 2.72
C ASP A 86 -4.90 13.29 1.28
N CYS A 87 -3.65 12.85 1.08
CA CYS A 87 -3.14 12.39 -0.20
C CYS A 87 -3.11 10.86 -0.27
N ILE A 88 -3.31 10.31 -1.47
CA ILE A 88 -3.12 8.89 -1.72
C ILE A 88 -1.74 8.67 -2.32
N TYR A 89 -1.01 7.69 -1.78
CA TYR A 89 0.31 7.29 -2.23
C TYR A 89 0.27 5.94 -2.90
N PHE A 90 0.71 5.85 -4.16
CA PHE A 90 0.77 4.57 -4.87
C PHE A 90 2.09 3.88 -4.60
N ILE A 91 2.00 2.61 -4.22
CA ILE A 91 3.16 1.76 -3.90
C ILE A 91 3.79 1.26 -5.20
N PRO A 92 5.04 1.64 -5.48
CA PRO A 92 5.70 1.30 -6.75
C PRO A 92 6.09 -0.18 -6.79
N SER A 93 5.49 -0.90 -7.72
CA SER A 93 5.91 -2.27 -8.07
C SER A 93 7.08 -2.22 -9.05
N ASP A 94 6.82 -1.85 -10.28
CA ASP A 94 7.84 -1.67 -11.31
C ASP A 94 8.21 -0.19 -11.54
N SER A 95 7.38 0.77 -11.06
CA SER A 95 7.68 2.19 -11.20
C SER A 95 8.95 2.59 -10.44
N ASP A 96 9.73 3.50 -11.04
CA ASP A 96 10.93 4.07 -10.41
C ASP A 96 10.59 5.08 -9.29
N PHE A 97 9.35 5.55 -9.22
CA PHE A 97 8.91 6.58 -8.26
C PHE A 97 7.62 6.19 -7.54
N VAL A 98 7.43 6.75 -6.38
CA VAL A 98 6.12 6.83 -5.71
C VAL A 98 5.27 7.86 -6.44
N VAL A 99 3.97 7.65 -6.53
CA VAL A 99 3.03 8.66 -7.00
C VAL A 99 2.18 9.15 -5.84
N GLN A 100 2.04 10.46 -5.73
CA GLN A 100 1.12 11.13 -4.81
C GLN A 100 -0.08 11.66 -5.60
N VAL A 101 -1.27 11.40 -5.09
CA VAL A 101 -2.54 12.00 -5.56
C VAL A 101 -3.07 12.88 -4.44
N ASN A 102 -3.11 14.19 -4.65
CA ASN A 102 -3.77 15.11 -3.73
C ASN A 102 -5.26 15.10 -4.03
N CYS A 103 -6.08 14.58 -3.11
CA CYS A 103 -7.52 14.42 -3.31
C CYS A 103 -8.31 15.73 -3.30
N LEU A 104 -7.73 16.83 -2.79
CA LEU A 104 -8.41 18.12 -2.73
C LEU A 104 -8.36 18.89 -4.05
N ASN A 105 -7.21 18.86 -4.74
CA ASN A 105 -6.98 19.61 -5.98
C ASN A 105 -6.72 18.72 -7.19
N GLU A 106 -6.82 17.41 -7.04
CA GLU A 106 -6.62 16.39 -8.07
C GLU A 106 -5.23 16.41 -8.73
N THR A 107 -4.24 16.97 -8.05
CA THR A 107 -2.86 16.91 -8.52
C THR A 107 -2.31 15.51 -8.39
N VAL A 108 -1.78 14.97 -9.48
CA VAL A 108 -1.10 13.67 -9.54
C VAL A 108 0.35 13.92 -9.94
N ARG A 109 1.30 13.48 -9.12
CA ARG A 109 2.74 13.71 -9.37
C ARG A 109 3.59 12.55 -8.89
N GLU A 110 4.71 12.32 -9.55
CA GLU A 110 5.79 11.50 -9.04
C GLU A 110 6.51 12.23 -7.91
N VAL A 111 6.87 11.51 -6.84
CA VAL A 111 7.48 12.07 -5.64
C VAL A 111 8.63 11.21 -5.12
N GLY A 112 9.56 11.86 -4.45
CA GLY A 112 10.74 11.24 -3.85
C GLY A 112 11.86 10.96 -4.85
N ALA A 113 12.95 10.40 -4.34
CA ALA A 113 14.09 9.98 -5.17
C ALA A 113 13.73 8.72 -5.96
N SER A 114 14.45 8.50 -7.08
CA SER A 114 14.32 7.28 -7.87
C SER A 114 14.69 6.04 -7.05
N LEU A 115 13.86 5.03 -7.11
CA LEU A 115 13.99 3.74 -6.41
C LEU A 115 14.70 2.67 -7.27
N ARG A 116 15.37 3.09 -8.34
CA ARG A 116 16.16 2.19 -9.22
C ARG A 116 17.38 1.57 -8.55
N HIS A 117 17.80 2.10 -7.40
CA HIS A 117 18.89 1.53 -6.61
C HIS A 117 18.53 0.19 -5.95
N GLU A 118 17.24 -0.13 -5.85
CA GLU A 118 16.83 -1.45 -5.42
C GLU A 118 17.34 -2.51 -6.40
N LYS A 119 17.93 -3.58 -5.87
CA LYS A 119 18.51 -4.67 -6.64
C LYS A 119 17.48 -5.32 -7.58
N MET A 120 16.24 -5.44 -7.11
CA MET A 120 15.10 -5.90 -7.91
C MET A 120 14.29 -4.69 -8.35
N VAL A 121 14.33 -4.38 -9.64
CA VAL A 121 13.59 -3.24 -10.22
C VAL A 121 12.14 -3.54 -10.58
N GLN A 122 11.74 -4.82 -10.54
CA GLN A 122 10.39 -5.29 -10.85
C GLN A 122 9.75 -5.98 -9.65
N ASN A 123 8.45 -5.74 -9.46
CA ASN A 123 7.67 -6.25 -8.33
C ASN A 123 8.35 -5.94 -6.98
N LYS A 124 8.82 -4.71 -6.80
CA LYS A 124 9.57 -4.30 -5.60
C LYS A 124 8.71 -4.40 -4.35
N TRP A 125 7.64 -3.63 -4.32
CA TRP A 125 6.69 -3.59 -3.20
C TRP A 125 5.26 -3.78 -3.68
N GLN A 126 4.41 -4.33 -2.81
CA GLN A 126 2.98 -4.51 -3.05
C GLN A 126 2.20 -4.24 -1.77
N ASN A 127 1.16 -3.38 -1.89
CA ASN A 127 0.40 -2.87 -0.76
C ASN A 127 1.26 -2.10 0.26
N GLY A 128 0.59 -1.47 1.22
CA GLY A 128 1.24 -0.71 2.28
C GLY A 128 0.25 -0.36 3.39
N PHE A 129 0.79 0.19 4.46
CA PHE A 129 0.04 0.55 5.66
C PHE A 129 0.49 1.90 6.20
N VAL A 130 -0.43 2.62 6.85
CA VAL A 130 -0.11 3.85 7.58
C VAL A 130 0.16 3.53 9.03
N GLY A 131 1.32 3.95 9.53
CA GLY A 131 1.66 3.91 10.95
C GLY A 131 0.91 4.96 11.76
N ALA A 132 0.94 4.82 13.09
CA ALA A 132 0.36 5.79 14.00
C ALA A 132 1.00 7.18 13.86
N ASP A 133 2.27 7.23 13.49
CA ASP A 133 3.07 8.42 13.20
C ASP A 133 2.76 9.07 11.83
N GLY A 134 1.94 8.42 11.00
CA GLY A 134 1.60 8.87 9.65
C GLY A 134 2.57 8.42 8.56
N VAL A 135 3.64 7.72 8.90
CA VAL A 135 4.55 7.12 7.92
C VAL A 135 3.85 5.96 7.22
N ILE A 136 3.97 5.91 5.90
CA ILE A 136 3.46 4.81 5.08
C ILE A 136 4.59 3.80 4.87
N TRP A 137 4.27 2.51 5.06
CA TRP A 137 5.19 1.39 4.98
C TRP A 137 4.76 0.45 3.86
N GLY A 138 5.61 0.27 2.84
CA GLY A 138 5.35 -0.61 1.70
C GLY A 138 5.92 -2.01 1.91
N VAL A 139 5.10 -3.03 1.63
CA VAL A 139 5.45 -4.44 1.85
C VAL A 139 6.40 -4.95 0.76
N PRO A 140 7.58 -5.50 1.11
CA PRO A 140 8.55 -5.97 0.13
C PRO A 140 8.13 -7.31 -0.49
N LEU A 141 7.73 -7.28 -1.77
CA LEU A 141 7.43 -8.50 -2.52
C LEU A 141 8.73 -9.14 -3.04
N LYS A 142 9.44 -8.49 -3.96
CA LYS A 142 10.78 -8.88 -4.39
C LYS A 142 11.87 -7.92 -3.91
N GLY A 143 11.52 -6.69 -3.57
CA GLY A 143 12.44 -5.70 -2.98
C GLY A 143 13.13 -6.26 -1.74
N GLU A 144 14.41 -5.95 -1.57
CA GLU A 144 15.20 -6.43 -0.42
C GLU A 144 15.03 -5.55 0.82
N THR A 145 14.28 -4.45 0.71
CA THR A 145 14.04 -3.47 1.77
C THR A 145 12.56 -3.16 1.91
N VAL A 146 12.15 -2.58 3.03
CA VAL A 146 10.83 -2.00 3.22
C VAL A 146 10.84 -0.56 2.70
N LEU A 147 9.83 -0.17 1.93
CA LEU A 147 9.62 1.21 1.51
C LEU A 147 9.01 2.01 2.66
N THR A 148 9.49 3.23 2.87
CA THR A 148 8.86 4.21 3.75
C THR A 148 8.58 5.49 3.00
N ILE A 149 7.38 6.05 3.22
CA ILE A 149 6.97 7.34 2.69
C ILE A 149 6.51 8.17 3.89
N THR A 150 7.19 9.28 4.15
CA THR A 150 6.82 10.22 5.21
C THR A 150 6.18 11.45 4.57
N PRO A 151 4.84 11.58 4.61
CA PRO A 151 4.13 12.74 4.10
C PRO A 151 4.54 14.02 4.80
N ASN A 152 4.42 15.16 4.12
CA ASN A 152 4.49 16.45 4.79
C ASN A 152 3.09 16.80 5.30
N LEU A 153 2.81 16.47 6.57
CA LEU A 153 1.48 16.66 7.16
C LEU A 153 1.07 18.13 7.32
N ALA A 154 2.03 19.06 7.34
CA ALA A 154 1.74 20.49 7.44
C ALA A 154 1.39 21.12 6.08
N ASP A 155 1.93 20.56 5.00
CA ASP A 155 1.72 21.08 3.65
C ASP A 155 1.85 19.93 2.63
N PRO A 156 0.72 19.36 2.19
CA PRO A 156 0.73 18.23 1.26
C PRO A 156 1.21 18.57 -0.16
N THR A 157 1.42 19.87 -0.46
CA THR A 157 2.02 20.28 -1.73
C THR A 157 3.54 20.13 -1.75
N LYS A 158 4.17 20.04 -0.57
CA LYS A 158 5.60 19.82 -0.44
C LYS A 158 5.97 18.36 -0.67
N GLU A 159 7.25 18.16 -0.97
CA GLU A 159 7.81 16.85 -1.26
C GLU A 159 7.79 15.95 -0.01
N PRO A 160 7.20 14.73 -0.07
CA PRO A 160 7.33 13.75 1.00
C PRO A 160 8.76 13.17 1.02
N THR A 161 9.17 12.65 2.15
CA THR A 161 10.42 11.90 2.23
C THR A 161 10.18 10.44 1.87
N VAL A 162 10.82 9.95 0.81
CA VAL A 162 10.78 8.54 0.38
C VAL A 162 12.12 7.89 0.66
N LYS A 163 12.11 6.76 1.39
CA LYS A 163 13.32 6.00 1.76
C LYS A 163 13.04 4.50 1.73
N THR A 164 14.12 3.73 1.73
CA THR A 164 14.10 2.29 1.96
C THR A 164 14.83 1.97 3.26
N VAL A 165 14.28 1.03 4.04
CA VAL A 165 14.77 0.70 5.38
C VAL A 165 14.77 -0.80 5.63
N GLY A 166 15.58 -1.25 6.58
CA GLY A 166 15.68 -2.66 6.95
C GLY A 166 16.32 -3.53 5.89
N GLY A 167 16.30 -4.83 6.11
CA GLY A 167 16.86 -5.80 5.16
C GLY A 167 18.36 -6.06 5.31
N PRO A 168 19.03 -6.68 4.31
CA PRO A 168 18.42 -7.19 3.09
C PRO A 168 17.53 -8.42 3.31
N PHE A 169 16.29 -8.35 2.82
CA PHE A 169 15.36 -9.47 2.81
C PHE A 169 15.48 -10.24 1.50
N THR A 170 16.20 -11.34 1.52
CA THR A 170 16.46 -12.13 0.32
C THR A 170 15.28 -13.02 -0.08
N GLY A 171 15.21 -13.39 -1.36
CA GLY A 171 14.18 -14.25 -1.94
C GLY A 171 13.16 -13.48 -2.79
N LEU A 172 12.34 -14.24 -3.52
CA LEU A 172 11.34 -13.71 -4.46
C LEU A 172 9.93 -13.93 -3.91
N ASN A 173 9.05 -12.97 -4.19
CA ASN A 173 7.64 -13.02 -3.80
C ASN A 173 7.48 -13.37 -2.31
N LYS A 174 8.16 -12.63 -1.45
CA LYS A 174 8.30 -12.96 -0.03
C LYS A 174 7.01 -12.76 0.75
N TRP A 175 6.46 -11.56 0.67
CA TRP A 175 5.23 -11.16 1.37
C TRP A 175 4.31 -10.41 0.43
N GLU A 176 3.02 -10.62 0.61
CA GLU A 176 1.97 -9.95 -0.15
C GLU A 176 0.87 -9.48 0.79
N GLY A 177 0.86 -8.17 1.06
CA GLY A 177 -0.07 -7.59 2.02
C GLY A 177 0.21 -7.97 3.47
N GLY A 178 -0.71 -7.61 4.34
CA GLY A 178 -0.60 -7.81 5.78
C GLY A 178 -1.70 -7.08 6.53
N VAL A 179 -1.51 -6.92 7.83
CA VAL A 179 -2.44 -6.24 8.73
C VAL A 179 -1.70 -5.39 9.75
N VAL A 180 -2.36 -4.33 10.21
CA VAL A 180 -1.91 -3.54 11.36
C VAL A 180 -2.61 -4.09 12.60
N SER A 181 -1.83 -4.46 13.61
CA SER A 181 -2.35 -4.91 14.90
C SER A 181 -2.83 -3.73 15.74
N ARG A 182 -3.57 -4.01 16.80
CA ARG A 182 -4.04 -2.98 17.75
C ARG A 182 -2.91 -2.21 18.44
N CYS A 183 -1.72 -2.81 18.56
CA CYS A 183 -0.55 -2.14 19.14
C CYS A 183 0.26 -1.34 18.11
N GLY A 184 -0.25 -1.17 16.88
CA GLY A 184 0.40 -0.38 15.82
C GLY A 184 1.48 -1.11 15.05
N LYS A 185 1.85 -2.33 15.42
CA LYS A 185 2.77 -3.16 14.65
C LYS A 185 2.09 -3.73 13.40
N MET A 186 2.84 -3.87 12.33
CA MET A 186 2.39 -4.43 11.06
C MET A 186 2.94 -5.84 10.89
N TYR A 187 2.11 -6.75 10.42
CA TYR A 187 2.48 -8.14 10.15
C TYR A 187 2.20 -8.45 8.70
N CYS A 188 3.26 -8.72 7.94
CA CYS A 188 3.17 -9.05 6.52
C CYS A 188 3.08 -10.56 6.34
N MET A 189 2.05 -10.99 5.60
CA MET A 189 1.74 -12.40 5.40
C MET A 189 2.72 -13.03 4.42
N PRO A 190 3.35 -14.18 4.78
CA PRO A 190 4.27 -14.85 3.89
C PRO A 190 3.55 -15.44 2.69
N LEU A 191 4.09 -15.16 1.49
CA LEU A 191 3.73 -15.84 0.25
C LEU A 191 4.72 -16.99 0.01
N ASN A 192 5.97 -16.68 -0.34
CA ASN A 192 7.04 -17.68 -0.47
C ASN A 192 8.05 -17.62 0.69
N SER A 193 7.97 -16.62 1.54
CA SER A 193 8.82 -16.55 2.73
C SER A 193 8.42 -17.64 3.73
N LYS A 194 9.39 -18.21 4.42
CA LYS A 194 9.16 -19.13 5.55
C LYS A 194 8.82 -18.39 6.85
N ARG A 195 8.81 -17.05 6.84
CA ARG A 195 8.67 -16.24 8.06
C ARG A 195 7.72 -15.09 7.82
N VAL A 196 6.96 -14.72 8.84
CA VAL A 196 6.21 -13.46 8.91
C VAL A 196 7.21 -12.32 9.06
N LEU A 197 6.99 -11.21 8.34
CA LEU A 197 7.72 -9.97 8.57
C LEU A 197 6.92 -9.11 9.56
N GLU A 198 7.54 -8.77 10.68
CA GLU A 198 7.04 -7.75 11.58
C GLU A 198 7.68 -6.41 11.25
N ILE A 199 6.88 -5.37 11.15
CA ILE A 199 7.32 -3.97 11.08
C ILE A 199 6.79 -3.28 12.32
N ASP A 200 7.71 -2.71 13.12
CA ASP A 200 7.39 -1.92 14.30
C ASP A 200 7.74 -0.45 14.05
N PRO A 201 6.77 0.39 13.68
CA PRO A 201 7.02 1.80 13.36
C PRO A 201 7.70 2.58 14.50
N ALA A 202 7.44 2.20 15.75
CA ALA A 202 8.04 2.86 16.92
C ALA A 202 9.59 2.70 16.97
N ARG A 203 10.14 1.74 16.24
CA ARG A 203 11.59 1.49 16.15
C ARG A 203 12.25 2.18 14.95
N GLY A 204 11.50 2.93 14.16
CA GLY A 204 12.01 3.60 12.97
C GLY A 204 12.62 2.63 11.94
N ALA A 205 13.78 2.97 11.38
CA ALA A 205 14.46 2.17 10.34
C ALA A 205 14.81 0.74 10.78
N ASP A 206 14.98 0.50 12.09
CA ASP A 206 15.29 -0.82 12.65
C ASP A 206 14.04 -1.65 12.94
N GLY A 207 12.86 -1.10 12.65
CA GLY A 207 11.57 -1.71 12.97
C GLY A 207 11.18 -2.91 12.11
N ALA A 208 11.82 -3.11 10.95
CA ALA A 208 11.48 -4.20 10.04
C ALA A 208 12.34 -5.44 10.31
N ASN A 209 11.78 -6.46 10.91
CA ASN A 209 12.49 -7.67 11.29
C ASN A 209 11.69 -8.95 10.98
N TYR A 210 12.39 -10.05 10.69
CA TYR A 210 11.77 -11.37 10.71
C TYR A 210 11.31 -11.73 12.11
N LEU A 211 10.07 -12.16 12.26
CA LEU A 211 9.68 -12.84 13.49
C LEU A 211 10.47 -14.15 13.60
N GLN A 212 11.33 -14.21 14.60
CA GLN A 212 11.94 -15.48 15.01
C GLN A 212 10.85 -16.27 15.74
N ASN A 213 10.76 -17.57 15.44
CA ASN A 213 9.91 -18.52 16.16
C ASN A 213 10.40 -18.64 17.61
N SER A 214 10.16 -17.64 18.43
CA SER A 214 10.27 -17.76 19.87
C SER A 214 8.85 -17.83 20.43
N ALA A 215 8.54 -18.90 21.14
CA ALA A 215 7.28 -19.11 21.85
C ALA A 215 7.08 -18.11 23.02
N LYS A 216 7.59 -16.88 22.89
CA LYS A 216 7.31 -15.82 23.82
C LYS A 216 5.99 -15.18 23.42
N ALA A 217 4.98 -15.35 24.27
CA ALA A 217 3.71 -14.66 24.19
C ALA A 217 3.93 -13.16 23.94
N PHE A 218 3.45 -12.68 22.79
CA PHE A 218 3.51 -11.27 22.46
C PHE A 218 2.45 -10.54 23.29
N ALA A 219 2.86 -9.93 24.39
CA ALA A 219 2.02 -8.96 25.06
C ALA A 219 1.99 -7.68 24.23
N CYS A 220 0.94 -7.48 23.44
CA CYS A 220 0.55 -6.16 23.00
C CYS A 220 0.15 -5.38 24.27
N ALA A 221 0.97 -4.43 24.71
CA ALA A 221 0.54 -3.51 25.74
C ALA A 221 -0.66 -2.74 25.20
N ASP A 222 -1.81 -2.93 25.82
CA ASP A 222 -3.00 -2.11 25.55
C ASP A 222 -2.67 -0.67 25.95
N THR A 223 -2.96 0.28 25.09
CA THR A 223 -2.78 1.71 25.36
C THR A 223 -3.65 2.20 26.53
N SER A 224 -4.54 1.35 27.06
CA SER A 224 -5.35 1.57 28.28
C SER A 224 -4.66 1.13 29.57
N GLY A 225 -3.41 0.63 29.54
CA GLY A 225 -2.67 0.22 30.74
C GLY A 225 -3.08 -1.12 31.34
N ASN A 226 -3.97 -1.87 30.70
CA ASN A 226 -4.46 -3.15 31.21
C ASN A 226 -3.82 -4.33 30.45
N THR A 227 -2.88 -5.01 31.08
CA THR A 227 -2.27 -6.25 30.57
C THR A 227 -3.26 -7.41 30.70
N ARG A 228 -3.93 -7.78 29.62
CA ARG A 228 -4.64 -9.07 29.56
C ARG A 228 -3.66 -10.16 29.15
N ALA A 229 -3.29 -11.01 30.11
CA ALA A 229 -2.63 -12.27 29.83
C ALA A 229 -3.59 -13.18 29.05
N THR A 230 -3.26 -13.51 27.79
CA THR A 230 -3.94 -14.57 27.06
C THR A 230 -3.33 -15.91 27.48
N HIS A 231 -4.18 -16.80 27.97
CA HIS A 231 -3.81 -18.16 28.34
C HIS A 231 -3.11 -18.89 27.17
N ALA A 232 -1.92 -19.40 27.45
CA ALA A 232 -1.28 -20.41 26.61
C ALA A 232 -2.11 -21.70 26.73
N GLY A 233 -2.64 -22.16 25.58
CA GLY A 233 -3.29 -23.47 25.50
C GLY A 233 -2.28 -24.57 25.86
N GLN A 234 -2.59 -25.35 26.85
CA GLN A 234 -1.91 -26.60 27.15
C GLN A 234 -2.19 -27.59 26.01
N ASN A 235 -1.13 -28.05 25.34
CA ASN A 235 -1.21 -29.24 24.51
C ASN A 235 -1.41 -30.44 25.44
N HIS A 236 -2.51 -31.12 25.27
CA HIS A 236 -2.63 -32.55 25.68
C HIS A 236 -2.39 -33.40 24.44
N ASP A 237 -1.52 -34.37 24.60
CA ASP A 237 -1.11 -35.56 23.84
C ASP A 237 -1.88 -35.91 22.57
#